data_676085c8d873f2baee7e84baa07a9b70
#
_entry.id   676085c8d873f2baee7e84baa07a9b70
#
_cell.length_a   1.000
_cell.length_b   1.000
_cell.length_c   1.000
_cell.angle_alpha   90.00
_cell.angle_beta   90.00
_cell.angle_gamma   90.00
#
_symmetry.space_group_name_H-M   'P 1'
#
loop_
_entity.id
_entity.type
_entity.pdbx_description
1 polymer ?
#
loop_
_entity_poly.entity_id
_entity_poly.type
_entity_poly.pdbx_seq_one_letter_code
_entity_poly.pdbx_strand_id
1 'polypeptide(L)'
;MNQPKPMTEESVKEILESAGARVMSRGGRTESYSAPREFSFEVKGAFPNGLMLHIVARQYDYRDPWEVTGRINEMVDVALLRDGTYSELPKGYDWFQGKDEETGIDEDGLKEIVACVKDLNPKLFTLQKLTGDL
;
A
#
# COMPACT_ATOMS: atom_id res chain seq x y z
N MET A 1 1.50 2.07 -26.83
CA MET A 1 0.64 2.19 -25.66
C MET A 1 1.08 1.21 -24.59
N ASN A 2 1.39 1.72 -23.42
CA ASN A 2 1.80 0.85 -22.34
C ASN A 2 0.56 0.30 -21.64
N GLN A 3 0.46 -0.99 -21.61
CA GLN A 3 -0.57 -1.63 -20.81
C GLN A 3 -0.08 -1.72 -19.36
N PRO A 4 -0.98 -1.50 -18.38
CA PRO A 4 -0.60 -1.70 -17.00
C PRO A 4 -0.10 -3.12 -16.77
N LYS A 5 0.99 -3.25 -16.06
CA LYS A 5 1.52 -4.56 -15.70
C LYS A 5 0.96 -4.97 -14.36
N PRO A 6 0.52 -6.22 -14.21
CA PRO A 6 0.17 -6.70 -12.88
C PRO A 6 1.35 -6.59 -11.93
N MET A 7 1.09 -6.11 -10.72
CA MET A 7 2.10 -6.10 -9.69
C MET A 7 2.27 -7.51 -9.14
N THR A 8 3.50 -7.85 -8.77
CA THR A 8 3.82 -9.13 -8.15
C THR A 8 4.35 -8.89 -6.75
N GLU A 9 4.38 -9.94 -5.94
CA GLU A 9 5.02 -9.86 -4.63
C GLU A 9 6.43 -9.29 -4.77
N GLU A 10 7.19 -9.78 -5.74
CA GLU A 10 8.56 -9.34 -5.97
C GLU A 10 8.66 -7.89 -6.41
N SER A 11 7.77 -7.43 -7.30
CA SER A 11 7.81 -6.04 -7.77
C SER A 11 7.46 -5.05 -6.64
N VAL A 12 6.52 -5.41 -5.78
CA VAL A 12 6.15 -4.57 -4.64
C VAL A 12 7.27 -4.55 -3.61
N LYS A 13 7.88 -5.70 -3.33
CA LYS A 13 9.06 -5.76 -2.45
C LYS A 13 10.17 -4.87 -2.96
N GLU A 14 10.46 -4.91 -4.25
CA GLU A 14 11.51 -4.11 -4.85
C GLU A 14 11.24 -2.61 -4.70
N ILE A 15 9.99 -2.18 -4.92
CA ILE A 15 9.60 -0.79 -4.72
C ILE A 15 9.88 -0.34 -3.28
N LEU A 16 9.49 -1.15 -2.31
CA LEU A 16 9.68 -0.83 -0.90
C LEU A 16 11.15 -0.86 -0.49
N GLU A 17 11.88 -1.89 -0.89
CA GLU A 17 13.29 -2.03 -0.55
C GLU A 17 14.15 -0.92 -1.17
N SER A 18 13.81 -0.51 -2.40
CA SER A 18 14.49 0.60 -3.08
C SER A 18 14.29 1.92 -2.34
N ALA A 19 13.22 2.04 -1.58
CA ALA A 19 12.94 3.22 -0.76
C ALA A 19 13.48 3.11 0.67
N GLY A 20 14.23 2.05 0.98
CA GLY A 20 14.85 1.85 2.28
C GLY A 20 13.97 1.15 3.31
N ALA A 21 12.86 0.58 2.91
CA ALA A 21 11.99 -0.15 3.83
C ALA A 21 12.53 -1.55 4.11
N ARG A 22 12.26 -2.03 5.32
CA ARG A 22 12.47 -3.42 5.68
C ARG A 22 11.19 -4.17 5.38
N VAL A 23 11.29 -5.21 4.55
CA VAL A 23 10.11 -5.84 3.96
C VAL A 23 9.85 -7.22 4.54
N MET A 24 8.57 -7.48 4.82
CA MET A 24 8.04 -8.80 5.14
C MET A 24 6.91 -9.09 4.17
N SER A 25 6.87 -10.30 3.62
CA SER A 25 5.85 -10.64 2.64
C SER A 25 5.26 -12.02 2.88
N ARG A 26 4.02 -12.18 2.44
CA ARG A 26 3.30 -13.46 2.47
C ARG A 26 2.57 -13.59 1.14
N GLY A 27 3.10 -14.45 0.26
CA GLY A 27 2.49 -14.69 -1.03
C GLY A 27 1.58 -15.91 -1.03
N GLY A 28 0.72 -15.98 -2.03
CA GLY A 28 -0.06 -17.17 -2.31
C GLY A 28 -1.16 -17.50 -1.32
N ARG A 29 -1.55 -16.56 -0.46
CA ARG A 29 -2.62 -16.80 0.50
C ARG A 29 -3.95 -16.26 -0.01
N THR A 30 -4.94 -17.11 -0.03
CA THR A 30 -6.30 -16.73 -0.34
C THR A 30 -7.25 -17.66 0.41
N GLU A 31 -8.35 -17.09 0.85
CA GLU A 31 -9.44 -17.86 1.43
C GLU A 31 -10.51 -18.17 0.42
N SER A 32 -10.36 -17.67 -0.80
CA SER A 32 -11.28 -17.94 -1.88
C SER A 32 -10.93 -19.24 -2.59
N TYR A 33 -11.89 -20.12 -2.72
CA TYR A 33 -11.72 -21.39 -3.45
C TYR A 33 -11.77 -21.19 -4.96
N SER A 34 -12.20 -20.03 -5.43
CA SER A 34 -12.43 -19.80 -6.84
C SER A 34 -11.28 -19.13 -7.57
N ALA A 35 -10.24 -18.65 -6.86
CA ALA A 35 -9.16 -17.91 -7.46
C ALA A 35 -7.80 -18.54 -7.17
N PRO A 36 -6.87 -18.48 -8.12
CA PRO A 36 -5.50 -18.98 -7.92
C PRO A 36 -4.76 -18.20 -6.85
N ARG A 37 -4.03 -18.91 -6.00
CA ARG A 37 -3.28 -18.30 -4.90
C ARG A 37 -2.14 -17.42 -5.38
N GLU A 38 -1.56 -17.74 -6.52
CA GLU A 38 -0.43 -16.99 -7.06
C GLU A 38 -0.79 -15.56 -7.44
N PHE A 39 -2.07 -15.22 -7.52
CA PHE A 39 -2.51 -13.87 -7.83
C PHE A 39 -2.81 -13.03 -6.60
N SER A 40 -2.58 -13.55 -5.40
CA SER A 40 -2.78 -12.76 -4.21
C SER A 40 -1.51 -12.77 -3.35
N PHE A 41 -1.25 -11.62 -2.70
CA PHE A 41 -0.10 -11.49 -1.82
C PHE A 41 -0.33 -10.36 -0.82
N GLU A 42 0.50 -10.36 0.21
CA GLU A 42 0.51 -9.34 1.25
C GLU A 42 1.95 -8.97 1.52
N VAL A 43 2.27 -7.67 1.47
CA VAL A 43 3.63 -7.18 1.69
C VAL A 43 3.57 -6.02 2.69
N LYS A 44 4.44 -6.07 3.70
CA LYS A 44 4.59 -4.98 4.67
C LYS A 44 5.98 -4.39 4.53
N GLY A 45 6.06 -3.06 4.48
CA GLY A 45 7.33 -2.36 4.43
C GLY A 45 7.43 -1.37 5.59
N ALA A 46 8.44 -1.55 6.43
CA ALA A 46 8.70 -0.67 7.58
C ALA A 46 9.84 0.27 7.26
N PHE A 47 9.57 1.58 7.35
CA PHE A 47 10.55 2.62 7.06
C PHE A 47 11.29 3.04 8.35
N PRO A 48 12.51 3.59 8.21
CA PRO A 48 13.27 4.03 9.37
C PRO A 48 12.60 5.14 10.20
N ASN A 49 11.66 5.86 9.61
CA ASN A 49 10.94 6.93 10.30
C ASN A 49 9.77 6.44 11.18
N GLY A 50 9.61 5.13 11.33
CA GLY A 50 8.54 4.57 12.17
C GLY A 50 7.23 4.33 11.44
N LEU A 51 7.15 4.68 10.17
CA LEU A 51 5.97 4.43 9.36
C LEU A 51 6.06 3.07 8.67
N MET A 52 4.91 2.47 8.43
CA MET A 52 4.82 1.19 7.75
C MET A 52 3.69 1.24 6.72
N LEU A 53 3.91 0.64 5.58
CA LEU A 53 2.87 0.41 4.58
C LEU A 53 2.51 -1.07 4.55
N HIS A 54 1.22 -1.35 4.57
CA HIS A 54 0.69 -2.70 4.43
C HIS A 54 -0.04 -2.78 3.11
N ILE A 55 0.48 -3.58 2.19
CA ILE A 55 0.01 -3.65 0.81
C ILE A 55 -0.58 -5.02 0.56
N VAL A 56 -1.82 -5.04 0.09
CA VAL A 56 -2.55 -6.28 -0.18
C VAL A 56 -3.01 -6.28 -1.63
N ALA A 57 -2.66 -7.32 -2.36
CA ALA A 57 -3.18 -7.53 -3.71
C ALA A 57 -4.42 -8.40 -3.63
N ARG A 58 -5.48 -7.97 -4.31
CA ARG A 58 -6.72 -8.72 -4.37
C ARG A 58 -6.76 -9.61 -5.60
N GLN A 59 -7.54 -10.67 -5.50
CA GLN A 59 -7.70 -11.67 -6.57
C GLN A 59 -8.66 -11.21 -7.65
N TYR A 60 -9.49 -10.21 -7.37
CA TYR A 60 -10.58 -9.82 -8.22
C TYR A 60 -10.44 -8.39 -8.69
N ASP A 61 -10.99 -8.12 -9.87
CA ASP A 61 -11.16 -6.76 -10.34
C ASP A 61 -12.09 -6.01 -9.38
N TYR A 62 -11.72 -4.80 -8.97
CA TYR A 62 -12.53 -3.98 -8.08
C TYR A 62 -13.88 -3.61 -8.68
N ARG A 63 -13.98 -3.62 -10.01
CA ARG A 63 -15.22 -3.27 -10.73
C ARG A 63 -16.14 -4.45 -10.89
N ASP A 64 -15.58 -5.65 -10.86
CA ASP A 64 -16.34 -6.89 -10.94
C ASP A 64 -15.70 -7.92 -10.02
N PRO A 65 -16.11 -7.94 -8.73
CA PRO A 65 -15.50 -8.84 -7.77
C PRO A 65 -15.82 -10.31 -7.99
N TRP A 66 -16.77 -10.61 -8.87
CA TRP A 66 -17.17 -11.99 -9.15
C TRP A 66 -16.39 -12.60 -10.31
N GLU A 67 -15.61 -11.82 -11.01
CA GLU A 67 -14.89 -12.27 -12.19
C GLU A 67 -13.39 -12.17 -12.00
N VAL A 68 -12.69 -13.29 -12.20
CA VAL A 68 -11.24 -13.30 -12.22
C VAL A 68 -10.81 -12.85 -13.61
N THR A 69 -10.32 -11.64 -13.72
CA THR A 69 -10.02 -11.02 -15.01
C THR A 69 -8.51 -10.89 -15.22
N GLY A 70 -8.12 -10.46 -16.42
CA GLY A 70 -6.75 -10.13 -16.74
C GLY A 70 -6.24 -8.89 -16.00
N ARG A 71 -7.07 -8.26 -15.17
CA ARG A 71 -6.71 -7.06 -14.38
C ARG A 71 -6.32 -7.39 -12.95
N ILE A 72 -6.21 -8.66 -12.62
CA ILE A 72 -5.76 -9.09 -11.30
C ILE A 72 -4.39 -8.47 -11.02
N ASN A 73 -4.25 -7.89 -9.83
CA ASN A 73 -3.01 -7.27 -9.34
C ASN A 73 -2.53 -6.04 -10.12
N GLU A 74 -3.35 -5.49 -11.01
CA GLU A 74 -3.07 -4.16 -11.56
C GLU A 74 -3.22 -3.08 -10.48
N MET A 75 -4.01 -3.37 -9.45
CA MET A 75 -4.26 -2.48 -8.34
C MET A 75 -4.09 -3.21 -7.01
N VAL A 76 -3.66 -2.47 -6.01
CA VAL A 76 -3.50 -2.98 -4.65
C VAL A 76 -4.20 -2.04 -3.66
N ASP A 77 -4.43 -2.53 -2.46
CA ASP A 77 -4.87 -1.71 -1.33
C ASP A 77 -3.66 -1.43 -0.46
N VAL A 78 -3.56 -0.21 0.03
CA VAL A 78 -2.42 0.24 0.82
C VAL A 78 -2.92 0.85 2.11
N ALA A 79 -2.49 0.33 3.25
CA ALA A 79 -2.80 0.90 4.56
C ALA A 79 -1.54 1.52 5.15
N LEU A 80 -1.71 2.61 5.88
CA LEU A 80 -0.62 3.30 6.56
C LEU A 80 -0.71 3.00 8.05
N LEU A 81 0.44 2.64 8.64
CA LEU A 81 0.56 2.43 10.08
C LEU A 81 1.67 3.31 10.63
N ARG A 82 1.45 3.81 11.84
CA ARG A 82 2.44 4.55 12.61
C ARG A 82 2.54 3.88 13.97
N ASP A 83 3.73 3.39 14.31
CA ASP A 83 3.97 2.68 15.57
C ASP A 83 2.99 1.52 15.79
N GLY A 84 2.68 0.80 14.70
CA GLY A 84 1.81 -0.37 14.75
C GLY A 84 0.32 -0.09 14.75
N THR A 85 -0.09 1.18 14.65
CA THR A 85 -1.49 1.60 14.66
C THR A 85 -1.85 2.25 13.33
N TYR A 86 -3.03 1.96 12.80
CA TYR A 86 -3.49 2.60 11.57
C TYR A 86 -3.53 4.11 11.73
N SER A 87 -3.07 4.82 10.71
CA SER A 87 -2.87 6.26 10.79
C SER A 87 -3.17 6.94 9.45
N GLU A 88 -3.56 8.22 9.54
CA GLU A 88 -3.64 9.12 8.40
C GLU A 88 -2.31 9.84 8.23
N LEU A 89 -2.12 10.47 7.07
CA LEU A 89 -1.02 11.41 6.90
C LEU A 89 -1.44 12.79 7.41
N PRO A 90 -0.45 13.65 7.74
CA PRO A 90 -0.73 15.03 8.08
C PRO A 90 -1.44 15.75 6.92
N LYS A 91 -2.12 16.85 7.23
CA LYS A 91 -2.77 17.68 6.22
C LYS A 91 -1.76 18.22 5.22
N GLY A 92 -2.19 18.34 3.98
CA GLY A 92 -1.36 18.86 2.90
C GLY A 92 -0.74 17.82 2.01
N TYR A 93 -0.91 16.55 2.33
CA TYR A 93 -0.50 15.45 1.47
C TYR A 93 -1.67 14.98 0.61
N ASP A 94 -1.36 14.36 -0.53
CA ASP A 94 -2.40 13.87 -1.46
C ASP A 94 -3.00 12.54 -1.05
N TRP A 95 -2.34 11.80 -0.15
CA TRP A 95 -2.71 10.46 0.25
C TRP A 95 -3.09 10.41 1.73
N PHE A 96 -3.95 9.46 2.08
CA PHE A 96 -4.36 9.19 3.46
C PHE A 96 -4.92 10.43 4.17
N GLN A 97 -5.77 11.17 3.48
CA GLN A 97 -6.43 12.34 4.03
C GLN A 97 -7.84 11.95 4.49
N GLY A 98 -8.04 11.93 5.82
CA GLY A 98 -9.28 11.48 6.42
C GLY A 98 -9.51 9.97 6.38
N LYS A 99 -8.45 9.21 6.10
CA LYS A 99 -8.52 7.74 6.00
C LYS A 99 -7.13 7.14 6.20
N ASP A 100 -7.08 5.92 6.67
CA ASP A 100 -5.82 5.19 6.91
C ASP A 100 -5.55 4.13 5.84
N GLU A 101 -6.40 4.02 4.82
CA GLU A 101 -6.25 3.07 3.73
C GLU A 101 -6.61 3.72 2.40
N GLU A 102 -5.81 3.42 1.38
CA GLU A 102 -6.11 3.77 -0.01
C GLU A 102 -6.39 2.49 -0.77
N THR A 103 -7.49 2.46 -1.52
CA THR A 103 -7.89 1.27 -2.27
C THR A 103 -7.77 1.52 -3.76
N GLY A 104 -7.55 0.42 -4.53
CA GLY A 104 -7.49 0.53 -5.98
C GLY A 104 -6.30 1.34 -6.48
N ILE A 105 -5.13 1.12 -5.90
CA ILE A 105 -3.91 1.88 -6.22
C ILE A 105 -3.10 1.11 -7.25
N ASP A 106 -2.79 1.75 -8.38
CA ASP A 106 -1.94 1.16 -9.41
C ASP A 106 -0.45 1.29 -9.05
N GLU A 107 0.42 0.76 -9.90
CA GLU A 107 1.86 0.76 -9.62
C GLU A 107 2.41 2.18 -9.47
N ASP A 108 2.00 3.11 -10.33
CA ASP A 108 2.47 4.50 -10.26
C ASP A 108 1.99 5.17 -8.97
N GLY A 109 0.73 4.95 -8.59
CA GLY A 109 0.20 5.44 -7.33
C GLY A 109 0.94 4.89 -6.13
N LEU A 110 1.30 3.59 -6.17
CA LEU A 110 2.07 2.97 -5.10
C LEU A 110 3.44 3.62 -4.97
N LYS A 111 4.12 3.88 -6.08
CA LYS A 111 5.42 4.56 -6.07
C LYS A 111 5.32 5.96 -5.48
N GLU A 112 4.25 6.69 -5.80
CA GLU A 112 4.00 8.02 -5.22
C GLU A 112 3.79 7.95 -3.71
N ILE A 113 3.00 6.99 -3.24
CA ILE A 113 2.75 6.79 -1.81
C ILE A 113 4.06 6.47 -1.09
N VAL A 114 4.85 5.56 -1.64
CA VAL A 114 6.13 5.17 -1.06
C VAL A 114 7.07 6.37 -0.98
N ALA A 115 7.17 7.16 -2.04
CA ALA A 115 8.02 8.36 -2.05
C ALA A 115 7.59 9.37 -1.00
N CYS A 116 6.28 9.53 -0.81
CA CYS A 116 5.73 10.43 0.20
C CYS A 116 6.06 9.96 1.62
N VAL A 117 5.86 8.67 1.89
CA VAL A 117 5.99 8.10 3.24
C VAL A 117 7.46 8.00 3.68
N LYS A 118 8.35 7.61 2.75
CA LYS A 118 9.76 7.37 3.12
C LYS A 118 10.48 8.62 3.62
N ASP A 119 10.08 9.79 3.14
CA ASP A 119 10.75 11.05 3.46
C ASP A 119 10.01 11.87 4.54
N LEU A 120 8.90 11.34 5.03
CA LEU A 120 8.09 12.06 6.00
C LEU A 120 8.78 12.15 7.34
N ASN A 121 8.81 13.37 7.89
CA ASN A 121 9.31 13.59 9.25
C ASN A 121 8.20 13.25 10.25
N PRO A 122 8.38 12.25 11.11
CA PRO A 122 7.30 11.84 12.04
C PRO A 122 6.95 12.92 13.06
N LYS A 123 7.79 13.93 13.25
CA LYS A 123 7.47 15.06 14.12
C LYS A 123 6.27 15.87 13.63
N LEU A 124 5.94 15.79 12.34
CA LEU A 124 4.78 16.49 11.80
C LEU A 124 3.47 16.01 12.43
N PHE A 125 3.38 14.74 12.78
CA PHE A 125 2.20 14.22 13.47
C PHE A 125 2.00 14.89 14.83
N THR A 126 3.09 15.05 15.58
CA THR A 126 3.06 15.67 16.90
C THR A 126 2.72 17.16 16.80
N LEU A 127 3.32 17.86 15.84
CA LEU A 127 3.07 19.29 15.64
C LEU A 127 1.61 19.56 15.31
N GLN A 128 1.00 18.78 14.42
CA GLN A 128 -0.40 18.94 14.07
C GLN A 128 -1.33 18.65 15.24
N LYS A 129 -1.00 17.65 16.04
CA LYS A 129 -1.76 17.34 17.24
C LYS A 129 -1.73 18.49 18.24
N LEU A 130 -0.55 19.10 18.42
CA LEU A 130 -0.38 20.23 19.35
C LEU A 130 -1.09 21.48 18.88
N THR A 131 -1.17 21.70 17.57
CA THR A 131 -1.85 22.86 17.00
C THR A 131 -3.35 22.66 16.83
N GLY A 132 -3.85 21.46 17.04
CA GLY A 132 -5.25 21.15 16.89
C GLY A 132 -5.70 20.95 15.44
N ASP A 133 -4.76 20.74 14.52
CA ASP A 133 -5.06 20.54 13.11
C ASP A 133 -5.47 19.10 12.77
N LEU A 134 -5.39 18.22 13.72
CA LEU A 134 -5.84 16.85 13.56
C LEU A 134 -7.14 16.60 14.29
#